data_8e9698444257d15efeb542d54344f0cc
#
_entry.id   8e9698444257d15efeb542d54344f0cc
#
_cell.length_a   1.000
_cell.length_b   1.000
_cell.length_c   1.000
_cell.angle_alpha   90.00
_cell.angle_beta   90.00
_cell.angle_gamma   90.00
#
_symmetry.space_group_name_H-M   'P 1'
#
loop_
_entity.id
_entity.type
_entity.pdbx_description
1 polymer ?
#
loop_
_entity_poly.entity_id
_entity_poly.type
_entity_poly.pdbx_seq_one_letter_code
_entity_poly.pdbx_strand_id
1 'polypeptide(L)' 'MPYNIVKRGGSYAIVRKEDGKTVGTSKSRLQAAASARIRMAAAHGKGK' A
#
# COMPACT_ATOMS: atom_id res chain seq x y z
N MET A 1 -4.10 9.56 -1.38
CA MET A 1 -3.58 8.24 -1.76
C MET A 1 -4.65 7.18 -1.63
N PRO A 2 -4.74 6.29 -2.60
CA PRO A 2 -5.74 5.22 -2.55
C PRO A 2 -5.41 4.10 -1.56
N TYR A 3 -4.26 4.19 -0.90
CA TYR A 3 -3.84 3.19 0.07
C TYR A 3 -3.54 3.82 1.41
N ASN A 4 -3.84 3.07 2.47
CA ASN A 4 -3.49 3.45 3.84
C ASN A 4 -2.44 2.50 4.36
N ILE A 5 -1.57 3.03 5.22
CA ILE A 5 -0.57 2.22 5.90
C ILE A 5 -1.00 2.08 7.36
N VAL A 6 -1.26 0.86 7.79
CA VAL A 6 -1.74 0.58 9.13
C VAL A 6 -0.70 -0.23 9.87
N LYS A 7 -0.33 0.22 11.06
CA LYS A 7 0.62 -0.51 11.88
C LYS A 7 -0.08 -1.65 12.61
N ARG A 8 0.48 -2.84 12.51
CA ARG A 8 -0.05 -4.01 13.18
C ARG A 8 1.07 -4.81 13.80
N GLY A 9 1.12 -4.83 15.12
CA GLY A 9 2.17 -5.55 15.80
C GLY A 9 3.53 -5.08 15.30
N GLY A 10 4.30 -5.95 14.75
CA GLY A 10 5.62 -5.61 14.22
C GLY A 10 5.64 -5.32 12.74
N SER A 11 4.48 -5.18 12.12
CA SER A 11 4.41 -5.03 10.67
C SER A 11 3.50 -3.86 10.30
N TYR A 12 3.57 -3.49 9.04
CA TYR A 12 2.70 -2.45 8.48
C TYR A 12 1.89 -3.06 7.36
N ALA A 13 0.58 -2.89 7.41
CA ALA A 13 -0.31 -3.41 6.38
C ALA A 13 -0.70 -2.30 5.42
N ILE A 14 -0.68 -2.63 4.15
CA ILE A 14 -1.12 -1.72 3.10
C ILE A 14 -2.57 -2.05 2.79
N VAL A 15 -3.46 -1.11 3.09
CA VAL A 15 -4.89 -1.32 2.96
C VAL A 15 -5.43 -0.44 1.85
N ARG A 16 -6.16 -1.05 0.95
CA ARG A 16 -6.80 -0.31 -0.13
C ARG A 16 -8.05 0.38 0.40
N LYS A 17 -8.13 1.69 0.20
CA LYS A 17 -9.25 2.47 0.71
C LYS A 17 -10.56 2.10 0.05
N GLU A 18 -10.47 1.67 -1.18
CA GLU A 18 -11.63 1.42 -1.99
C GLU A 18 -12.55 0.37 -1.37
N ASP A 19 -11.98 -0.70 -0.87
CA ASP A 19 -12.76 -1.77 -0.27
C ASP A 19 -12.26 -2.18 1.10
N GLY A 20 -11.23 -1.53 1.59
CA GLY A 20 -10.70 -1.80 2.91
C GLY A 20 -9.93 -3.11 3.02
N LYS A 21 -9.49 -3.65 1.90
CA LYS A 21 -8.77 -4.92 1.92
C LYS A 21 -7.28 -4.71 2.02
N THR A 22 -6.62 -5.58 2.76
CA THR A 22 -5.18 -5.56 2.87
C THR A 22 -4.57 -6.17 1.61
N VAL A 23 -3.79 -5.37 0.90
CA VAL A 23 -3.19 -5.82 -0.35
C VAL A 23 -1.73 -6.20 -0.19
N GLY A 24 -1.15 -5.93 0.97
CA GLY A 24 0.23 -6.30 1.20
C GLY A 24 0.65 -5.94 2.61
N THR A 25 1.81 -6.45 3.02
CA THR A 25 2.37 -6.13 4.32
C THR A 25 3.87 -5.93 4.17
N SER A 26 4.44 -5.14 5.06
CA SER A 26 5.87 -4.86 5.06
C SER A 26 6.36 -4.74 6.49
N LYS A 27 7.64 -4.95 6.69
CA LYS A 27 8.20 -4.88 8.03
C LYS A 27 8.51 -3.45 8.45
N SER A 28 8.57 -2.53 7.52
CA SER A 28 8.84 -1.15 7.86
C SER A 28 7.86 -0.24 7.13
N ARG A 29 7.59 0.88 7.74
CA ARG A 29 6.68 1.85 7.16
C ARG A 29 7.21 2.38 5.84
N LEU A 30 8.52 2.55 5.76
CA LEU A 30 9.15 3.04 4.55
C LEU A 30 8.91 2.06 3.39
N GLN A 31 9.07 0.77 3.66
CA GLN A 31 8.83 -0.24 2.64
C GLN A 31 7.37 -0.29 2.24
N ALA A 32 6.49 -0.16 3.23
CA ALA A 32 5.06 -0.19 2.95
C ALA A 32 4.67 0.97 2.05
N ALA A 33 5.18 2.16 2.35
CA ALA A 33 4.90 3.33 1.54
C ALA A 33 5.44 3.16 0.13
N ALA A 34 6.65 2.61 0.01
CA ALA A 34 7.25 2.39 -1.30
C ALA A 34 6.42 1.40 -2.11
N SER A 35 5.95 0.34 -1.48
CA SER A 35 5.10 -0.63 -2.17
C SER A 35 3.81 -0.01 -2.66
N ALA A 36 3.19 0.82 -1.83
CA ALA A 36 1.97 1.50 -2.21
C ALA A 36 2.20 2.41 -3.40
N ARG A 37 3.32 3.12 -3.40
CA ARG A 37 3.66 4.02 -4.51
C ARG A 37 3.85 3.25 -5.80
N ILE A 38 4.51 2.09 -5.71
CA ILE A 38 4.73 1.27 -6.89
C ILE A 38 3.40 0.80 -7.47
N ARG A 39 2.48 0.40 -6.60
CA ARG A 39 1.17 -0.04 -7.04
C ARG A 39 0.40 1.09 -7.71
N MET A 40 0.48 2.28 -7.13
CA MET A 40 -0.19 3.43 -7.71
C MET A 40 0.41 3.80 -9.06
N ALA A 41 1.73 3.76 -9.16
CA ALA A 41 2.41 4.08 -10.40
C ALA A 41 2.03 3.09 -11.50
N ALA A 42 1.96 1.81 -11.15
CA ALA A 42 1.58 0.79 -12.11
C ALA A 42 0.15 1.01 -12.60
N ALA A 43 -0.75 1.35 -11.69
CA ALA A 43 -2.14 1.57 -12.06
C ALA A 43 -2.27 2.78 -12.97
N HIS A 44 -1.56 3.85 -12.65
CA HIS A 44 -1.60 5.06 -13.45
C HIS A 44 -0.92 4.86 -14.80
N GLY A 45 0.23 4.21 -14.77
CA GLY A 45 0.99 4.02 -15.99
C GLY A 45 0.24 3.21 -17.03
N LYS A 46 -0.53 2.27 -16.59
CA LYS A 46 -1.27 1.43 -17.51
C LYS A 46 -2.38 2.17 -18.24
N GLY A 47 -2.89 3.19 -17.62
CA GLY A 47 -3.96 3.95 -18.21
C GLY A 47 -3.52 4.80 -19.38
N LYS A 48 -2.24 4.89 -19.59
CA LYS A 48 -1.74 5.71 -20.70
C LYS A 48 -1.70 4.88 -21.99
#